data_d8b62f403717835b3c429fddc45b9551
#
_entry.id   d8b62f403717835b3c429fddc45b9551
#
_cell.length_a   1.000
_cell.length_b   1.000
_cell.length_c   1.000
_cell.angle_alpha   90.00
_cell.angle_beta   90.00
_cell.angle_gamma   90.00
#
_symmetry.space_group_name_H-M   'P 1'
#
loop_
_entity.id
_entity.type
_entity.pdbx_description
1 polymer ?
#
loop_
_entity_poly.entity_id
_entity_poly.type
_entity_poly.pdbx_seq_one_letter_code
_entity_poly.pdbx_strand_id
1 'polypeptide(L)'
;MRDIFIFSAIICIVLAALRKPQVGILGWLWLSIMNPHKESYGWIYSLPILDIIAGATLLSAVINFKQAKKALFHPIAIILLIFYLWTCLSTLFAISYDLAFPRWLDHTKTMMFVCLMLLFLNSRYWIISAIWVFVFSVGYTGVKGGIFTLLTGGGARIWGASGTAWGDNNGVSLAMLMVIPLIFALKELLDRKILRLGIYGSALLAFVTILGTQSRGGLVGILGSGLVFFIRTKHKFSIGILIILTGLAVLAFMPDSWKGRMQTINTYEEDRSASTRILQWKYAVQLASESPIIGNGFYARYHQPFYQKYMVGIDVNRAVHSVFFQILEEQGYGGLFLYLLLMVLAMVSANRVAKKAINRPDLKWAGTLLYYSQFSIAGFAFNGLTINVGYIDLYYYILAFVVLLISHINIELAKPISENTNQKSLGK
;
A
#
# COMPACT_ATOMS: atom_id res chain seq x y z
N MET A 1 -13.09 29.07 -4.95
CA MET A 1 -11.99 29.24 -4.00
C MET A 1 -11.14 27.96 -3.82
N ARG A 2 -11.77 26.79 -3.61
CA ARG A 2 -11.04 25.51 -3.43
C ARG A 2 -10.15 25.15 -4.63
N ASP A 3 -10.65 25.29 -5.86
CA ASP A 3 -9.90 25.02 -7.10
C ASP A 3 -8.66 25.90 -7.23
N ILE A 4 -8.80 27.19 -6.94
CA ILE A 4 -7.69 28.15 -7.01
C ILE A 4 -6.61 27.78 -5.97
N PHE A 5 -7.03 27.40 -4.75
CA PHE A 5 -6.09 27.01 -3.71
C PHE A 5 -5.32 25.74 -4.10
N ILE A 6 -6.03 24.68 -4.57
CA ILE A 6 -5.39 23.43 -5.00
C ILE A 6 -4.46 23.70 -6.20
N PHE A 7 -4.90 24.47 -7.17
CA PHE A 7 -4.12 24.82 -8.35
C PHE A 7 -2.85 25.60 -7.99
N SER A 8 -2.96 26.59 -7.11
CA SER A 8 -1.81 27.39 -6.66
C SER A 8 -0.79 26.50 -5.92
N ALA A 9 -1.26 25.59 -5.06
CA ALA A 9 -0.38 24.65 -4.38
C ALA A 9 0.35 23.74 -5.37
N ILE A 10 -0.35 23.24 -6.40
CA ILE A 10 0.24 22.40 -7.45
C ILE A 10 1.28 23.17 -8.25
N ILE A 11 1.00 24.41 -8.65
CA ILE A 11 2.00 25.26 -9.37
C ILE A 11 3.25 25.42 -8.50
N CYS A 12 3.10 25.76 -7.22
CA CYS A 12 4.25 25.90 -6.32
C CYS A 12 5.07 24.61 -6.24
N ILE A 13 4.40 23.44 -6.14
CA ILE A 13 5.07 22.14 -6.10
C ILE A 13 5.78 21.86 -7.43
N VAL A 14 5.15 22.12 -8.58
CA VAL A 14 5.75 21.91 -9.91
C VAL A 14 6.99 22.79 -10.10
N LEU A 15 6.93 24.07 -9.77
CA LEU A 15 8.07 24.98 -9.83
C LEU A 15 9.22 24.56 -8.91
N ALA A 16 8.90 24.10 -7.71
CA ALA A 16 9.90 23.58 -6.78
C ALA A 16 10.47 22.22 -7.24
N ALA A 17 9.63 21.38 -7.86
CA ALA A 17 10.03 20.10 -8.44
C ALA A 17 11.07 20.24 -9.54
N LEU A 18 10.96 21.26 -10.41
CA LEU A 18 11.94 21.54 -11.45
C LEU A 18 13.36 21.78 -10.90
N ARG A 19 13.47 22.28 -9.65
CA ARG A 19 14.76 22.52 -9.00
C ARG A 19 15.26 21.31 -8.20
N LYS A 20 14.34 20.58 -7.56
CA LYS A 20 14.65 19.46 -6.65
C LYS A 20 13.72 18.27 -6.94
N PRO A 21 14.23 17.19 -7.54
CA PRO A 21 13.39 16.02 -7.86
C PRO A 21 12.71 15.43 -6.63
N GLN A 22 13.30 15.55 -5.43
CA GLN A 22 12.70 15.09 -4.19
C GLN A 22 11.36 15.78 -3.89
N VAL A 23 11.23 17.08 -4.16
CA VAL A 23 9.97 17.81 -3.98
C VAL A 23 8.91 17.31 -4.97
N GLY A 24 9.32 17.06 -6.21
CA GLY A 24 8.43 16.46 -7.21
C GLY A 24 7.93 15.08 -6.80
N ILE A 25 8.82 14.24 -6.27
CA ILE A 25 8.47 12.92 -5.73
C ILE A 25 7.45 13.04 -4.59
N LEU A 26 7.65 13.96 -3.63
CA LEU A 26 6.69 14.18 -2.54
C LEU A 26 5.34 14.69 -3.06
N GLY A 27 5.35 15.62 -4.02
CA GLY A 27 4.14 16.13 -4.65
C GLY A 27 3.39 15.06 -5.43
N TRP A 28 4.11 14.25 -6.20
CA TRP A 28 3.51 13.11 -6.91
C TRP A 28 2.90 12.09 -5.94
N LEU A 29 3.64 11.72 -4.87
CA LEU A 29 3.15 10.82 -3.83
C LEU A 29 1.84 11.33 -3.20
N TRP A 30 1.77 12.62 -2.85
CA TRP A 30 0.56 13.24 -2.32
C TRP A 30 -0.61 13.20 -3.30
N LEU A 31 -0.36 13.63 -4.54
CA LEU A 31 -1.39 13.73 -5.56
C LEU A 31 -1.91 12.38 -6.03
N SER A 32 -1.04 11.34 -6.14
CA SER A 32 -1.46 10.00 -6.56
C SER A 32 -2.31 9.29 -5.51
N ILE A 33 -2.02 9.51 -4.21
CA ILE A 33 -2.72 8.85 -3.12
C ILE A 33 -4.00 9.58 -2.74
N MET A 34 -3.92 10.90 -2.51
CA MET A 34 -5.03 11.68 -2.00
C MET A 34 -5.97 12.18 -3.11
N ASN A 35 -5.42 12.38 -4.30
CA ASN A 35 -6.13 12.81 -5.52
C ASN A 35 -7.06 14.03 -5.30
N PRO A 36 -6.59 15.12 -4.64
CA PRO A 36 -7.45 16.19 -4.13
C PRO A 36 -8.20 16.96 -5.22
N HIS A 37 -7.67 16.99 -6.46
CA HIS A 37 -8.33 17.64 -7.59
C HIS A 37 -9.58 16.88 -8.07
N LYS A 38 -9.63 15.56 -7.88
CA LYS A 38 -10.81 14.73 -8.19
C LYS A 38 -11.93 14.85 -7.15
N GLU A 39 -11.63 15.45 -6.00
CA GLU A 39 -12.63 15.83 -5.01
C GLU A 39 -13.20 17.26 -5.22
N SER A 40 -12.72 17.96 -6.24
CA SER A 40 -13.20 19.25 -6.69
C SER A 40 -14.34 19.09 -7.70
N TYR A 41 -15.25 20.07 -7.76
CA TYR A 41 -16.36 20.09 -8.73
C TYR A 41 -16.14 21.10 -9.87
N GLY A 42 -14.97 21.76 -9.90
CA GLY A 42 -14.67 22.80 -10.87
C GLY A 42 -13.73 22.31 -11.99
N TRP A 43 -13.17 23.28 -12.72
CA TRP A 43 -12.33 23.04 -13.89
C TRP A 43 -11.06 22.24 -13.62
N ILE A 44 -10.55 22.27 -12.39
CA ILE A 44 -9.34 21.52 -11.98
C ILE A 44 -9.55 20.01 -12.05
N TYR A 45 -10.80 19.53 -11.98
CA TYR A 45 -11.14 18.10 -12.04
C TYR A 45 -10.64 17.41 -13.31
N SER A 46 -10.67 18.12 -14.45
CA SER A 46 -10.30 17.57 -15.77
C SER A 46 -8.82 17.70 -16.10
N LEU A 47 -8.04 18.43 -15.31
CA LEU A 47 -6.62 18.63 -15.59
C LEU A 47 -5.79 17.36 -15.37
N PRO A 48 -4.80 17.06 -16.24
CA PRO A 48 -3.90 15.92 -16.09
C PRO A 48 -2.76 16.23 -15.10
N ILE A 49 -3.13 16.53 -13.85
CA ILE A 49 -2.21 17.07 -12.83
C ILE A 49 -1.09 16.08 -12.50
N LEU A 50 -1.41 14.78 -12.47
CA LEU A 50 -0.42 13.74 -12.21
C LEU A 50 0.63 13.67 -13.32
N ASP A 51 0.24 13.83 -14.58
CA ASP A 51 1.16 13.82 -15.71
C ASP A 51 2.04 15.07 -15.72
N ILE A 52 1.50 16.24 -15.32
CA ILE A 52 2.26 17.49 -15.19
C ILE A 52 3.35 17.36 -14.13
N ILE A 53 3.01 16.88 -12.92
CA ILE A 53 4.00 16.72 -11.84
C ILE A 53 5.01 15.62 -12.17
N ALA A 54 4.57 14.56 -12.83
CA ALA A 54 5.45 13.50 -13.31
C ALA A 54 6.47 14.04 -14.30
N GLY A 55 6.04 14.80 -15.32
CA GLY A 55 6.92 15.42 -16.32
C GLY A 55 7.94 16.37 -15.68
N ALA A 56 7.49 17.25 -14.77
CA ALA A 56 8.40 18.16 -14.05
C ALA A 56 9.42 17.39 -13.19
N THR A 57 8.98 16.33 -12.53
CA THR A 57 9.86 15.50 -11.68
C THR A 57 10.88 14.74 -12.52
N LEU A 58 10.48 14.16 -13.65
CA LEU A 58 11.38 13.46 -14.58
C LEU A 58 12.41 14.41 -15.17
N LEU A 59 11.99 15.59 -15.64
CA LEU A 59 12.92 16.60 -16.15
C LEU A 59 13.95 16.98 -15.10
N SER A 60 13.49 17.26 -13.87
CA SER A 60 14.38 17.57 -12.75
C SER A 60 15.31 16.40 -12.40
N ALA A 61 14.82 15.17 -12.48
CA ALA A 61 15.62 13.96 -12.22
C ALA A 61 16.76 13.80 -13.24
N VAL A 62 16.49 14.07 -14.52
CA VAL A 62 17.51 14.06 -15.58
C VAL A 62 18.58 15.15 -15.33
N ILE A 63 18.15 16.38 -15.05
CA ILE A 63 19.06 17.50 -14.78
C ILE A 63 19.93 17.22 -13.54
N ASN A 64 19.35 16.62 -12.51
CA ASN A 64 20.00 16.36 -11.23
C ASN A 64 20.53 14.91 -11.09
N PHE A 65 20.71 14.19 -12.18
CA PHE A 65 21.07 12.77 -12.16
C PHE A 65 22.34 12.45 -11.34
N LYS A 66 23.28 13.39 -11.27
CA LYS A 66 24.50 13.26 -10.42
C LYS A 66 24.19 13.07 -8.93
N GLN A 67 23.00 13.46 -8.46
CA GLN A 67 22.55 13.26 -7.07
C GLN A 67 21.97 11.88 -6.82
N ALA A 68 21.74 11.07 -7.85
CA ALA A 68 21.19 9.74 -7.76
C ALA A 68 22.12 8.79 -6.98
N LYS A 69 21.56 7.95 -6.12
CA LYS A 69 22.32 6.99 -5.32
C LYS A 69 21.98 5.54 -5.66
N LYS A 70 22.82 4.62 -5.17
CA LYS A 70 22.84 3.20 -5.53
C LYS A 70 21.80 2.33 -4.81
N ALA A 71 20.71 2.89 -4.25
CA ALA A 71 19.66 2.08 -3.60
C ALA A 71 18.97 1.09 -4.56
N LEU A 72 19.03 1.33 -5.86
CA LEU A 72 18.56 0.40 -6.90
C LEU A 72 19.28 -0.94 -6.91
N PHE A 73 20.51 -1.02 -6.39
CA PHE A 73 21.29 -2.26 -6.34
C PHE A 73 20.97 -3.11 -5.09
N HIS A 74 19.99 -2.71 -4.28
CA HIS A 74 19.52 -3.53 -3.17
C HIS A 74 18.79 -4.78 -3.69
N PRO A 75 18.96 -5.98 -3.11
CA PRO A 75 18.36 -7.22 -3.61
C PRO A 75 16.83 -7.13 -3.81
N ILE A 76 16.09 -6.47 -2.91
CA ILE A 76 14.65 -6.25 -3.06
C ILE A 76 14.35 -5.40 -4.30
N ALA A 77 15.12 -4.34 -4.56
CA ALA A 77 14.94 -3.49 -5.73
C ALA A 77 15.28 -4.24 -7.03
N ILE A 78 16.28 -5.13 -7.00
CA ILE A 78 16.63 -5.98 -8.15
C ILE A 78 15.48 -6.96 -8.45
N ILE A 79 14.94 -7.64 -7.45
CA ILE A 79 13.79 -8.55 -7.65
C ILE A 79 12.55 -7.77 -8.13
N LEU A 80 12.33 -6.55 -7.61
CA LEU A 80 11.26 -5.68 -8.11
C LEU A 80 11.45 -5.31 -9.58
N LEU A 81 12.67 -5.00 -9.99
CA LEU A 81 13.01 -4.75 -11.40
C LEU A 81 12.79 -6.00 -12.26
N ILE A 82 13.23 -7.18 -11.78
CA ILE A 82 13.00 -8.45 -12.47
C ILE A 82 11.50 -8.71 -12.62
N PHE A 83 10.70 -8.50 -11.58
CA PHE A 83 9.24 -8.62 -11.66
C PHE A 83 8.65 -7.62 -12.66
N TYR A 84 9.10 -6.38 -12.69
CA TYR A 84 8.66 -5.42 -13.68
C TYR A 84 9.01 -5.84 -15.12
N LEU A 85 10.26 -6.29 -15.36
CA LEU A 85 10.66 -6.82 -16.67
C LEU A 85 9.84 -8.06 -17.07
N TRP A 86 9.46 -8.88 -16.07
CA TRP A 86 8.53 -9.99 -16.29
C TRP A 86 7.15 -9.51 -16.77
N THR A 87 6.60 -8.46 -16.16
CA THR A 87 5.34 -7.88 -16.61
C THR A 87 5.44 -7.28 -18.02
N CYS A 88 6.60 -6.72 -18.41
CA CYS A 88 6.85 -6.30 -19.79
C CYS A 88 6.80 -7.49 -20.75
N LEU A 89 7.48 -8.58 -20.40
CA LEU A 89 7.50 -9.80 -21.21
C LEU A 89 6.09 -10.38 -21.35
N SER A 90 5.36 -10.53 -20.24
CA SER A 90 3.98 -11.02 -20.24
C SER A 90 3.04 -10.13 -21.09
N THR A 91 3.26 -8.82 -21.11
CA THR A 91 2.47 -7.89 -21.94
C THR A 91 2.79 -8.02 -23.42
N LEU A 92 4.07 -8.22 -23.77
CA LEU A 92 4.47 -8.43 -25.17
C LEU A 92 3.86 -9.73 -25.76
N PHE A 93 3.68 -10.76 -24.93
CA PHE A 93 3.06 -12.02 -25.29
C PHE A 93 1.60 -12.13 -24.83
N ALA A 94 0.96 -11.00 -24.50
CA ALA A 94 -0.40 -10.99 -24.00
C ALA A 94 -1.38 -11.51 -25.07
N ILE A 95 -2.33 -12.33 -24.65
CA ILE A 95 -3.40 -12.86 -25.50
C ILE A 95 -4.26 -11.74 -26.09
N SER A 96 -4.45 -10.65 -25.34
CA SER A 96 -5.16 -9.45 -25.79
C SER A 96 -4.30 -8.23 -25.47
N TYR A 97 -3.48 -7.82 -26.41
CA TYR A 97 -2.59 -6.67 -26.26
C TYR A 97 -3.35 -5.38 -25.96
N ASP A 98 -4.49 -5.17 -26.63
CA ASP A 98 -5.32 -3.97 -26.46
C ASP A 98 -5.87 -3.81 -25.03
N LEU A 99 -6.14 -4.93 -24.34
CA LEU A 99 -6.56 -4.92 -22.93
C LEU A 99 -5.36 -4.80 -21.98
N ALA A 100 -4.24 -5.43 -22.33
CA ALA A 100 -3.07 -5.50 -21.47
C ALA A 100 -2.26 -4.20 -21.46
N PHE A 101 -2.04 -3.58 -22.60
CA PHE A 101 -1.14 -2.44 -22.76
C PHE A 101 -1.53 -1.21 -21.89
N PRO A 102 -2.80 -0.76 -21.82
CA PRO A 102 -3.17 0.37 -20.97
C PRO A 102 -2.87 0.10 -19.48
N ARG A 103 -3.09 -1.12 -19.01
CA ARG A 103 -2.84 -1.51 -17.62
C ARG A 103 -1.36 -1.68 -17.31
N TRP A 104 -0.61 -2.22 -18.25
CA TRP A 104 0.83 -2.23 -18.17
C TRP A 104 1.42 -0.81 -18.12
N LEU A 105 0.87 0.14 -18.87
CA LEU A 105 1.29 1.53 -18.85
C LEU A 105 1.06 2.18 -17.48
N ASP A 106 -0.09 1.94 -16.85
CA ASP A 106 -0.37 2.40 -15.48
C ASP A 106 0.62 1.79 -14.47
N HIS A 107 0.91 0.49 -14.60
CA HIS A 107 1.91 -0.17 -13.76
C HIS A 107 3.32 0.38 -14.01
N THR A 108 3.67 0.69 -15.25
CA THR A 108 4.94 1.31 -15.63
C THR A 108 5.12 2.67 -14.97
N LYS A 109 4.08 3.52 -14.96
CA LYS A 109 4.11 4.81 -14.24
C LYS A 109 4.42 4.62 -12.76
N THR A 110 3.82 3.61 -12.10
CA THR A 110 4.10 3.27 -10.70
C THR A 110 5.54 2.81 -10.51
N MET A 111 6.05 1.93 -11.37
CA MET A 111 7.43 1.42 -11.29
C MET A 111 8.46 2.52 -11.53
N MET A 112 8.21 3.40 -12.50
CA MET A 112 9.03 4.58 -12.75
C MET A 112 9.09 5.50 -11.52
N PHE A 113 7.95 5.73 -10.87
CA PHE A 113 7.89 6.54 -9.65
C PHE A 113 8.69 5.88 -8.50
N VAL A 114 8.54 4.58 -8.29
CA VAL A 114 9.33 3.81 -7.30
C VAL A 114 10.83 3.91 -7.61
N CYS A 115 11.23 3.82 -8.88
CA CYS A 115 12.62 4.01 -9.29
C CYS A 115 13.14 5.40 -8.89
N LEU A 116 12.37 6.46 -9.14
CA LEU A 116 12.72 7.83 -8.71
C LEU A 116 12.83 7.95 -7.19
N MET A 117 11.94 7.33 -6.42
CA MET A 117 12.06 7.27 -4.96
C MET A 117 13.40 6.67 -4.54
N LEU A 118 13.76 5.52 -5.09
CA LEU A 118 15.01 4.81 -4.76
C LEU A 118 16.26 5.58 -5.18
N LEU A 119 16.20 6.34 -6.24
CA LEU A 119 17.32 7.17 -6.73
C LEU A 119 17.53 8.44 -5.91
N PHE A 120 16.47 9.13 -5.51
CA PHE A 120 16.58 10.49 -5.00
C PHE A 120 16.22 10.68 -3.52
N LEU A 121 15.44 9.79 -2.88
CA LEU A 121 15.10 9.88 -1.45
C LEU A 121 16.19 9.26 -0.56
N ASN A 122 17.40 9.77 -0.61
CA ASN A 122 18.59 9.11 -0.08
C ASN A 122 19.14 9.72 1.23
N SER A 123 18.40 10.63 1.88
CA SER A 123 18.73 11.18 3.19
C SER A 123 17.62 10.93 4.20
N ARG A 124 17.97 10.91 5.50
CA ARG A 124 17.00 10.80 6.61
C ARG A 124 15.82 11.77 6.43
N TYR A 125 16.11 13.04 6.07
CA TYR A 125 15.09 14.06 5.89
C TYR A 125 14.08 13.68 4.80
N TRP A 126 14.55 13.28 3.61
CA TRP A 126 13.66 12.96 2.49
C TRP A 126 12.90 11.65 2.69
N ILE A 127 13.51 10.65 3.33
CA ILE A 127 12.84 9.38 3.67
C ILE A 127 11.69 9.65 4.67
N ILE A 128 11.97 10.39 5.74
CA ILE A 128 10.96 10.76 6.74
C ILE A 128 9.85 11.59 6.11
N SER A 129 10.19 12.58 5.27
CA SER A 129 9.20 13.43 4.58
C SER A 129 8.27 12.58 3.70
N ALA A 130 8.82 11.63 2.95
CA ALA A 130 8.01 10.76 2.09
C ALA A 130 7.08 9.85 2.89
N ILE A 131 7.55 9.29 4.01
CA ILE A 131 6.71 8.48 4.90
C ILE A 131 5.60 9.34 5.54
N TRP A 132 5.90 10.58 5.95
CA TRP A 132 4.88 11.49 6.46
C TRP A 132 3.83 11.83 5.39
N VAL A 133 4.25 12.16 4.16
CA VAL A 133 3.33 12.44 3.05
C VAL A 133 2.44 11.23 2.77
N PHE A 134 3.03 10.02 2.72
CA PHE A 134 2.28 8.77 2.54
C PHE A 134 1.24 8.58 3.65
N VAL A 135 1.68 8.67 4.91
CA VAL A 135 0.82 8.43 6.08
C VAL A 135 -0.28 9.48 6.17
N PHE A 136 0.00 10.77 5.93
CA PHE A 136 -1.03 11.80 5.93
C PHE A 136 -2.01 11.64 4.78
N SER A 137 -1.54 11.29 3.58
CA SER A 137 -2.41 11.15 2.41
C SER A 137 -3.41 10.00 2.56
N VAL A 138 -2.95 8.83 3.03
CA VAL A 138 -3.83 7.68 3.31
C VAL A 138 -4.62 7.90 4.60
N GLY A 139 -3.95 8.37 5.65
CA GLY A 139 -4.50 8.58 7.00
C GLY A 139 -5.61 9.64 7.04
N TYR A 140 -5.60 10.61 6.13
CA TYR A 140 -6.70 11.56 5.98
C TYR A 140 -8.05 10.85 5.77
N THR A 141 -8.10 9.90 4.86
CA THR A 141 -9.30 9.08 4.63
C THR A 141 -9.63 8.25 5.88
N GLY A 142 -8.61 7.75 6.59
CA GLY A 142 -8.79 7.01 7.83
C GLY A 142 -9.41 7.85 8.95
N VAL A 143 -8.93 9.06 9.16
CA VAL A 143 -9.48 9.96 10.20
C VAL A 143 -10.89 10.42 9.84
N LYS A 144 -11.09 10.89 8.60
CA LYS A 144 -12.41 11.33 8.09
C LYS A 144 -13.44 10.19 8.16
N GLY A 145 -13.06 8.99 7.68
CA GLY A 145 -13.93 7.82 7.68
C GLY A 145 -14.24 7.31 9.09
N GLY A 146 -13.27 7.33 10.01
CA GLY A 146 -13.47 6.92 11.39
C GLY A 146 -14.44 7.83 12.13
N ILE A 147 -14.29 9.15 11.99
CA ILE A 147 -15.24 10.12 12.54
C ILE A 147 -16.63 9.90 11.96
N PHE A 148 -16.74 9.75 10.63
CA PHE A 148 -18.02 9.50 9.98
C PHE A 148 -18.67 8.18 10.46
N THR A 149 -17.91 7.10 10.62
CA THR A 149 -18.40 5.82 11.14
C THR A 149 -18.94 5.97 12.56
N LEU A 150 -18.24 6.71 13.43
CA LEU A 150 -18.71 6.97 14.80
C LEU A 150 -20.00 7.80 14.82
N LEU A 151 -20.09 8.84 14.00
CA LEU A 151 -21.26 9.72 13.93
C LEU A 151 -22.50 9.03 13.34
N THR A 152 -22.30 8.08 12.42
CA THR A 152 -23.40 7.36 11.74
C THR A 152 -23.70 6.00 12.38
N GLY A 153 -23.03 5.63 13.48
CA GLY A 153 -23.19 4.33 14.11
C GLY A 153 -22.82 3.16 13.18
N GLY A 154 -21.97 3.39 12.16
CA GLY A 154 -21.57 2.36 11.18
C GLY A 154 -22.62 2.02 10.12
N GLY A 155 -23.74 2.74 10.06
CA GLY A 155 -24.85 2.47 9.13
C GLY A 155 -24.52 2.75 7.65
N ALA A 156 -23.54 3.61 7.37
CA ALA A 156 -23.13 3.97 6.00
C ALA A 156 -21.71 3.49 5.69
N ARG A 157 -21.50 3.04 4.44
CA ARG A 157 -20.20 2.54 3.99
C ARG A 157 -19.22 3.68 3.70
N ILE A 158 -17.96 3.43 4.04
CA ILE A 158 -16.85 4.32 3.68
C ILE A 158 -16.32 3.96 2.29
N TRP A 159 -16.11 4.99 1.49
CA TRP A 159 -15.50 4.95 0.17
C TRP A 159 -14.20 5.75 0.19
N GLY A 160 -13.25 5.37 -0.66
CA GLY A 160 -11.96 6.02 -0.79
C GLY A 160 -11.98 7.24 -1.72
N ALA A 161 -10.80 7.78 -1.97
CA ALA A 161 -10.62 8.90 -2.87
C ALA A 161 -10.99 8.52 -4.32
N SER A 162 -11.78 9.35 -4.97
CA SER A 162 -12.22 9.13 -6.34
C SER A 162 -11.05 9.03 -7.30
N GLY A 163 -11.10 8.06 -8.23
CA GLY A 163 -10.08 7.86 -9.25
C GLY A 163 -8.78 7.22 -8.75
N THR A 164 -8.76 6.71 -7.51
CA THR A 164 -7.64 5.91 -6.99
C THR A 164 -7.91 4.41 -7.09
N ALA A 165 -6.84 3.59 -7.08
CA ALA A 165 -6.95 2.13 -7.09
C ALA A 165 -7.60 1.55 -5.82
N TRP A 166 -7.77 2.34 -4.78
CA TRP A 166 -8.39 1.98 -3.50
C TRP A 166 -9.67 2.80 -3.19
N GLY A 167 -10.34 3.29 -4.26
CA GLY A 167 -11.54 4.11 -4.15
C GLY A 167 -12.77 3.37 -3.66
N ASP A 168 -12.84 2.04 -3.76
CA ASP A 168 -13.94 1.25 -3.22
C ASP A 168 -13.75 0.93 -1.72
N ASN A 169 -14.80 0.44 -1.08
CA ASN A 169 -14.79 0.11 0.35
C ASN A 169 -13.76 -0.97 0.72
N ASN A 170 -13.50 -1.95 -0.16
CA ASN A 170 -12.50 -2.99 0.09
C ASN A 170 -11.09 -2.42 -0.04
N GLY A 171 -10.86 -1.55 -1.03
CA GLY A 171 -9.61 -0.83 -1.21
C GLY A 171 -9.29 0.08 -0.02
N VAL A 172 -10.30 0.77 0.54
CA VAL A 172 -10.11 1.55 1.78
C VAL A 172 -9.67 0.68 2.93
N SER A 173 -10.32 -0.47 3.14
CA SER A 173 -9.93 -1.38 4.24
C SER A 173 -8.49 -1.87 4.09
N LEU A 174 -8.06 -2.16 2.86
CA LEU A 174 -6.68 -2.52 2.54
C LEU A 174 -5.72 -1.37 2.85
N ALA A 175 -6.01 -0.17 2.37
CA ALA A 175 -5.16 1.01 2.60
C ALA A 175 -5.00 1.31 4.09
N MET A 176 -6.08 1.18 4.89
CA MET A 176 -6.02 1.35 6.35
C MET A 176 -5.16 0.29 7.01
N LEU A 177 -5.30 -0.98 6.65
CA LEU A 177 -4.45 -2.07 7.17
C LEU A 177 -2.97 -1.85 6.86
N MET A 178 -2.66 -1.23 5.72
CA MET A 178 -1.29 -0.92 5.33
C MET A 178 -0.73 0.31 6.06
N VAL A 179 -1.55 1.33 6.33
CA VAL A 179 -1.07 2.59 6.91
C VAL A 179 -1.03 2.60 8.43
N ILE A 180 -1.94 1.91 9.12
CA ILE A 180 -2.03 1.89 10.60
C ILE A 180 -0.69 1.55 11.26
N PRO A 181 0.05 0.50 10.85
CA PRO A 181 1.36 0.20 11.43
C PRO A 181 2.36 1.36 11.27
N LEU A 182 2.36 2.02 10.11
CA LEU A 182 3.24 3.17 9.87
C LEU A 182 2.84 4.40 10.69
N ILE A 183 1.53 4.64 10.90
CA ILE A 183 1.06 5.68 11.82
C ILE A 183 1.66 5.45 13.22
N PHE A 184 1.56 4.22 13.76
CA PHE A 184 2.16 3.89 15.05
C PHE A 184 3.68 4.08 15.10
N ALA A 185 4.38 3.77 14.00
CA ALA A 185 5.83 3.93 13.93
C ALA A 185 6.28 5.39 14.02
N LEU A 186 5.47 6.32 13.49
CA LEU A 186 5.81 7.75 13.49
C LEU A 186 5.91 8.37 14.90
N LYS A 187 5.37 7.73 15.93
CA LYS A 187 5.53 8.18 17.33
C LYS A 187 7.00 8.35 17.76
N GLU A 188 7.91 7.56 17.17
CA GLU A 188 9.36 7.64 17.46
C GLU A 188 10.00 8.94 16.93
N LEU A 189 9.32 9.66 16.07
CA LEU A 189 9.76 10.94 15.51
C LEU A 189 9.20 12.16 16.27
N LEU A 190 8.38 11.92 17.30
CA LEU A 190 7.65 12.98 18.00
C LEU A 190 8.06 13.03 19.48
N ASP A 191 8.47 14.21 19.95
CA ASP A 191 8.86 14.41 21.35
C ASP A 191 7.66 14.80 22.24
N ARG A 192 6.73 15.59 21.70
CA ARG A 192 5.60 16.12 22.48
C ARG A 192 4.52 15.07 22.69
N LYS A 193 4.10 14.87 23.96
CA LYS A 193 3.04 13.90 24.34
C LYS A 193 1.73 14.12 23.57
N ILE A 194 1.34 15.38 23.35
CA ILE A 194 0.09 15.73 22.64
C ILE A 194 0.11 15.23 21.18
N LEU A 195 1.27 15.33 20.50
CA LEU A 195 1.41 14.83 19.12
C LEU A 195 1.37 13.30 19.09
N ARG A 196 1.98 12.62 20.08
CA ARG A 196 1.87 11.16 20.22
C ARG A 196 0.42 10.72 20.46
N LEU A 197 -0.35 11.47 21.25
CA LEU A 197 -1.78 11.21 21.44
C LEU A 197 -2.55 11.36 20.13
N GLY A 198 -2.23 12.37 19.32
CA GLY A 198 -2.78 12.54 17.97
C GLY A 198 -2.50 11.34 17.06
N ILE A 199 -1.29 10.77 17.12
CA ILE A 199 -0.94 9.53 16.39
C ILE A 199 -1.82 8.35 16.83
N TYR A 200 -2.00 8.15 18.14
CA TYR A 200 -2.85 7.06 18.64
C TYR A 200 -4.33 7.26 18.25
N GLY A 201 -4.82 8.50 18.36
CA GLY A 201 -6.18 8.86 17.92
C GLY A 201 -6.39 8.61 16.42
N SER A 202 -5.41 9.01 15.58
CA SER A 202 -5.48 8.78 14.13
C SER A 202 -5.46 7.29 13.77
N ALA A 203 -4.63 6.50 14.45
CA ALA A 203 -4.60 5.05 14.25
C ALA A 203 -5.91 4.37 14.68
N LEU A 204 -6.50 4.81 15.80
CA LEU A 204 -7.81 4.33 16.26
C LEU A 204 -8.90 4.67 15.26
N LEU A 205 -8.96 5.92 14.77
CA LEU A 205 -9.94 6.34 13.77
C LEU A 205 -9.76 5.58 12.44
N ALA A 206 -8.52 5.34 12.00
CA ALA A 206 -8.25 4.51 10.84
C ALA A 206 -8.71 3.05 11.03
N PHE A 207 -8.57 2.50 12.24
CA PHE A 207 -9.12 1.19 12.58
C PHE A 207 -10.65 1.18 12.55
N VAL A 208 -11.30 2.18 13.14
CA VAL A 208 -12.77 2.36 13.05
C VAL A 208 -13.23 2.49 11.60
N THR A 209 -12.44 3.15 10.74
CA THR A 209 -12.72 3.21 9.30
C THR A 209 -12.78 1.83 8.67
N ILE A 210 -11.88 0.90 9.00
CA ILE A 210 -11.96 -0.48 8.46
C ILE A 210 -13.32 -1.10 8.78
N LEU A 211 -13.81 -0.93 9.99
CA LEU A 211 -15.13 -1.42 10.38
C LEU A 211 -16.25 -0.74 9.59
N GLY A 212 -16.17 0.59 9.42
CA GLY A 212 -17.11 1.40 8.64
C GLY A 212 -17.12 1.09 7.14
N THR A 213 -16.07 0.47 6.59
CA THR A 213 -16.08 -0.02 5.21
C THR A 213 -17.06 -1.16 5.00
N GLN A 214 -17.46 -1.87 6.06
CA GLN A 214 -18.27 -3.09 6.00
C GLN A 214 -17.66 -4.16 5.07
N SER A 215 -16.33 -4.21 4.96
CA SER A 215 -15.58 -5.14 4.11
C SER A 215 -15.30 -6.44 4.87
N ARG A 216 -15.79 -7.58 4.35
CA ARG A 216 -15.40 -8.91 4.87
C ARG A 216 -13.88 -9.15 4.70
N GLY A 217 -13.31 -8.67 3.58
CA GLY A 217 -11.87 -8.71 3.35
C GLY A 217 -11.09 -7.90 4.39
N GLY A 218 -11.64 -6.78 4.83
CA GLY A 218 -11.07 -5.99 5.93
C GLY A 218 -10.97 -6.79 7.23
N LEU A 219 -11.98 -7.60 7.57
CA LEU A 219 -11.94 -8.49 8.75
C LEU A 219 -10.88 -9.58 8.61
N VAL A 220 -10.78 -10.22 7.44
CA VAL A 220 -9.71 -11.20 7.16
C VAL A 220 -8.34 -10.54 7.33
N GLY A 221 -8.17 -9.33 6.84
CA GLY A 221 -6.96 -8.54 6.99
C GLY A 221 -6.64 -8.21 8.46
N ILE A 222 -7.64 -7.78 9.26
CA ILE A 222 -7.47 -7.52 10.70
C ILE A 222 -7.04 -8.79 11.43
N LEU A 223 -7.74 -9.90 11.20
CA LEU A 223 -7.44 -11.17 11.87
C LEU A 223 -6.05 -11.70 11.49
N GLY A 224 -5.71 -11.70 10.19
CA GLY A 224 -4.42 -12.20 9.72
C GLY A 224 -3.24 -11.32 10.18
N SER A 225 -3.32 -10.00 10.00
CA SER A 225 -2.27 -9.09 10.46
C SER A 225 -2.18 -9.03 11.99
N GLY A 226 -3.33 -9.10 12.68
CA GLY A 226 -3.42 -9.19 14.13
C GLY A 226 -2.76 -10.47 14.67
N LEU A 227 -2.96 -11.61 14.00
CA LEU A 227 -2.31 -12.88 14.36
C LEU A 227 -0.78 -12.78 14.21
N VAL A 228 -0.28 -12.20 13.10
CA VAL A 228 1.17 -11.97 12.91
C VAL A 228 1.72 -11.07 14.01
N PHE A 229 0.99 -10.00 14.37
CA PHE A 229 1.37 -9.11 15.46
C PHE A 229 1.38 -9.83 16.81
N PHE A 230 0.34 -10.62 17.12
CA PHE A 230 0.22 -11.41 18.33
C PHE A 230 1.37 -12.42 18.50
N ILE A 231 1.71 -13.13 17.44
CA ILE A 231 2.82 -14.10 17.47
C ILE A 231 4.16 -13.40 17.78
N ARG A 232 4.35 -12.18 17.28
CA ARG A 232 5.61 -11.43 17.41
C ARG A 232 5.73 -10.57 18.66
N THR A 233 4.62 -10.26 19.33
CA THR A 233 4.65 -9.43 20.55
C THR A 233 5.17 -10.21 21.75
N LYS A 234 5.87 -9.51 22.66
CA LYS A 234 6.24 -10.05 23.97
C LYS A 234 5.08 -9.96 24.98
N HIS A 235 4.11 -9.07 24.74
CA HIS A 235 2.98 -8.79 25.63
C HIS A 235 1.71 -9.54 25.19
N LYS A 236 1.82 -10.88 25.01
CA LYS A 236 0.73 -11.71 24.45
C LYS A 236 -0.57 -11.61 25.25
N PHE A 237 -0.49 -11.62 26.58
CA PHE A 237 -1.66 -11.54 27.45
C PHE A 237 -2.43 -10.23 27.26
N SER A 238 -1.73 -9.09 27.34
CA SER A 238 -2.36 -7.77 27.17
C SER A 238 -2.94 -7.57 25.75
N ILE A 239 -2.23 -8.06 24.74
CA ILE A 239 -2.72 -7.99 23.33
C ILE A 239 -3.90 -8.94 23.14
N GLY A 240 -3.90 -10.14 23.76
CA GLY A 240 -5.03 -11.07 23.71
C GLY A 240 -6.29 -10.45 24.32
N ILE A 241 -6.19 -9.83 25.50
CA ILE A 241 -7.28 -9.08 26.12
C ILE A 241 -7.77 -7.95 25.20
N LEU A 242 -6.85 -7.16 24.63
CA LEU A 242 -7.21 -6.07 23.73
C LEU A 242 -7.99 -6.58 22.50
N ILE A 243 -7.56 -7.69 21.91
CA ILE A 243 -8.26 -8.30 20.75
C ILE A 243 -9.68 -8.73 21.16
N ILE A 244 -9.83 -9.39 22.32
CA ILE A 244 -11.15 -9.84 22.83
C ILE A 244 -12.05 -8.62 23.08
N LEU A 245 -11.56 -7.63 23.82
CA LEU A 245 -12.34 -6.41 24.13
C LEU A 245 -12.73 -5.65 22.84
N THR A 246 -11.83 -5.58 21.88
CA THR A 246 -12.12 -4.96 20.57
C THR A 246 -13.19 -5.75 19.81
N GLY A 247 -13.11 -7.08 19.80
CA GLY A 247 -14.11 -7.95 19.21
C GLY A 247 -15.49 -7.78 19.84
N LEU A 248 -15.56 -7.75 21.17
CA LEU A 248 -16.81 -7.51 21.91
C LEU A 248 -17.37 -6.11 21.63
N ALA A 249 -16.54 -5.08 21.60
CA ALA A 249 -16.95 -3.71 21.27
C ALA A 249 -17.52 -3.62 19.85
N VAL A 250 -16.87 -4.29 18.87
CA VAL A 250 -17.36 -4.37 17.48
C VAL A 250 -18.74 -5.04 17.44
N LEU A 251 -18.91 -6.18 18.09
CA LEU A 251 -20.20 -6.90 18.12
C LEU A 251 -21.31 -6.09 18.78
N ALA A 252 -20.97 -5.33 19.82
CA ALA A 252 -21.95 -4.49 20.53
C ALA A 252 -22.33 -3.24 19.73
N PHE A 253 -21.39 -2.61 19.05
CA PHE A 253 -21.56 -1.29 18.41
C PHE A 253 -22.05 -1.37 16.97
N MET A 254 -21.78 -2.46 16.25
CA MET A 254 -22.14 -2.57 14.84
C MET A 254 -23.65 -2.79 14.64
N PRO A 255 -24.26 -2.09 13.64
CA PRO A 255 -25.69 -2.20 13.36
C PRO A 255 -26.08 -3.59 12.86
N ASP A 256 -27.36 -3.91 12.95
CA ASP A 256 -27.90 -5.22 12.54
C ASP A 256 -27.72 -5.52 11.06
N SER A 257 -27.70 -4.48 10.21
CA SER A 257 -27.35 -4.61 8.80
C SER A 257 -25.93 -5.13 8.59
N TRP A 258 -24.98 -4.74 9.43
CA TRP A 258 -23.60 -5.27 9.44
C TRP A 258 -23.59 -6.71 9.94
N LYS A 259 -24.27 -7.00 11.05
CA LYS A 259 -24.38 -8.37 11.61
C LYS A 259 -25.01 -9.33 10.61
N GLY A 260 -26.09 -8.94 9.94
CA GLY A 260 -26.73 -9.73 8.90
C GLY A 260 -25.77 -10.07 7.75
N ARG A 261 -24.93 -9.12 7.32
CA ARG A 261 -23.91 -9.37 6.28
C ARG A 261 -22.80 -10.33 6.74
N MET A 262 -22.48 -10.35 8.04
CA MET A 262 -21.48 -11.28 8.58
C MET A 262 -22.08 -12.68 8.79
N GLN A 263 -23.35 -12.79 9.14
CA GLN A 263 -24.05 -14.07 9.30
C GLN A 263 -24.15 -14.89 8.00
N THR A 264 -24.21 -14.21 6.82
CA THR A 264 -24.20 -14.90 5.52
C THR A 264 -22.88 -15.64 5.23
N ILE A 265 -21.84 -15.49 6.07
CA ILE A 265 -20.64 -16.34 6.01
C ILE A 265 -20.96 -17.78 6.41
N ASN A 266 -21.95 -18.01 7.28
CA ASN A 266 -22.33 -19.34 7.77
C ASN A 266 -23.21 -20.12 6.75
N THR A 267 -23.86 -19.44 5.80
CA THR A 267 -24.65 -20.06 4.72
C THR A 267 -23.86 -20.04 3.41
N TYR A 268 -22.66 -20.64 3.45
CA TYR A 268 -21.68 -20.60 2.36
C TYR A 268 -22.23 -21.10 1.02
N GLU A 269 -23.09 -22.13 1.02
CA GLU A 269 -23.70 -22.70 -0.20
C GLU A 269 -24.78 -21.78 -0.79
N GLU A 270 -25.44 -20.97 0.04
CA GLU A 270 -26.43 -19.97 -0.36
C GLU A 270 -25.82 -18.60 -0.66
N ASP A 271 -24.58 -18.33 -0.18
CA ASP A 271 -23.87 -17.08 -0.44
C ASP A 271 -23.29 -17.09 -1.85
N ARG A 272 -24.07 -16.57 -2.81
CA ARG A 272 -23.63 -16.36 -4.20
C ARG A 272 -22.26 -15.65 -4.31
N SER A 273 -21.83 -14.90 -3.29
CA SER A 273 -20.55 -14.19 -3.29
C SER A 273 -19.36 -15.14 -3.06
N ALA A 274 -19.48 -16.11 -2.17
CA ALA A 274 -18.39 -17.05 -1.87
C ALA A 274 -18.24 -18.10 -2.98
N SER A 275 -19.36 -18.70 -3.42
CA SER A 275 -19.39 -19.67 -4.53
C SER A 275 -18.85 -19.05 -5.82
N THR A 276 -19.23 -17.77 -6.11
CA THR A 276 -18.71 -17.03 -7.26
C THR A 276 -17.18 -16.83 -7.15
N ARG A 277 -16.62 -16.53 -5.97
CA ARG A 277 -15.16 -16.37 -5.81
C ARG A 277 -14.41 -17.65 -6.11
N ILE A 278 -14.85 -18.79 -5.59
CA ILE A 278 -14.22 -20.09 -5.89
C ILE A 278 -14.25 -20.38 -7.36
N LEU A 279 -15.37 -20.11 -8.04
CA LEU A 279 -15.48 -20.26 -9.48
C LEU A 279 -14.48 -19.36 -10.21
N GLN A 280 -14.35 -18.09 -9.78
CA GLN A 280 -13.39 -17.16 -10.36
C GLN A 280 -11.93 -17.58 -10.10
N TRP A 281 -11.63 -18.22 -8.97
CA TRP A 281 -10.29 -18.76 -8.68
C TRP A 281 -9.98 -19.98 -9.54
N LYS A 282 -10.97 -20.88 -9.75
CA LYS A 282 -10.83 -22.00 -10.70
C LYS A 282 -10.55 -21.48 -12.11
N TYR A 283 -11.29 -20.47 -12.55
CA TYR A 283 -11.06 -19.83 -13.84
C TYR A 283 -9.66 -19.21 -13.94
N ALA A 284 -9.16 -18.55 -12.89
CA ALA A 284 -7.80 -18.02 -12.86
C ALA A 284 -6.73 -19.11 -13.02
N VAL A 285 -6.92 -20.28 -12.39
CA VAL A 285 -6.01 -21.44 -12.56
C VAL A 285 -6.08 -21.99 -13.99
N GLN A 286 -7.27 -22.09 -14.58
CA GLN A 286 -7.45 -22.51 -15.96
C GLN A 286 -6.78 -21.55 -16.95
N LEU A 287 -6.94 -20.24 -16.75
CA LEU A 287 -6.24 -19.22 -17.53
C LEU A 287 -4.71 -19.37 -17.40
N ALA A 288 -4.20 -19.53 -16.18
CA ALA A 288 -2.78 -19.75 -15.97
C ALA A 288 -2.26 -21.00 -16.71
N SER A 289 -3.10 -22.00 -16.94
CA SER A 289 -2.72 -23.21 -17.69
C SER A 289 -2.51 -22.97 -19.18
N GLU A 290 -3.05 -21.90 -19.75
CA GLU A 290 -2.84 -21.52 -21.17
C GLU A 290 -1.42 -21.00 -21.41
N SER A 291 -0.85 -20.26 -20.44
CA SER A 291 0.53 -19.78 -20.47
C SER A 291 1.15 -19.88 -19.06
N PRO A 292 1.57 -21.11 -18.63
CA PRO A 292 1.90 -21.36 -17.24
C PRO A 292 3.08 -20.54 -16.71
N ILE A 293 4.09 -20.30 -17.53
CA ILE A 293 5.33 -19.65 -17.09
C ILE A 293 5.16 -18.13 -17.12
N ILE A 294 4.88 -17.56 -18.30
CA ILE A 294 4.91 -16.12 -18.55
C ILE A 294 3.58 -15.44 -18.17
N GLY A 295 2.47 -16.19 -18.25
CA GLY A 295 1.12 -15.67 -18.06
C GLY A 295 0.50 -15.14 -19.37
N ASN A 296 -0.71 -14.62 -19.27
CA ASN A 296 -1.55 -14.24 -20.40
C ASN A 296 -1.61 -12.73 -20.64
N GLY A 297 -0.87 -11.94 -19.87
CA GLY A 297 -0.93 -10.48 -19.87
C GLY A 297 -2.02 -9.91 -18.96
N PHE A 298 -1.95 -8.60 -18.71
CA PHE A 298 -2.95 -7.91 -17.89
C PHE A 298 -4.35 -8.07 -18.46
N TYR A 299 -5.33 -8.25 -17.60
CA TYR A 299 -6.76 -8.37 -17.97
C TYR A 299 -7.09 -9.56 -18.89
N ALA A 300 -6.24 -10.59 -18.97
CA ALA A 300 -6.46 -11.78 -19.79
C ALA A 300 -7.83 -12.43 -19.56
N ARG A 301 -8.38 -12.37 -18.33
CA ARG A 301 -9.71 -12.90 -18.01
C ARG A 301 -10.86 -12.29 -18.80
N TYR A 302 -10.69 -11.06 -19.30
CA TYR A 302 -11.71 -10.36 -20.10
C TYR A 302 -11.63 -10.70 -21.61
N HIS A 303 -10.68 -11.55 -22.00
CA HIS A 303 -10.59 -12.08 -23.37
C HIS A 303 -11.76 -13.04 -23.65
N GLN A 304 -12.66 -12.63 -24.53
CA GLN A 304 -13.94 -13.31 -24.75
C GLN A 304 -13.83 -14.80 -25.12
N PRO A 305 -12.89 -15.24 -26.00
CA PRO A 305 -12.74 -16.66 -26.33
C PRO A 305 -12.42 -17.52 -25.10
N PHE A 306 -11.61 -17.04 -24.17
CA PHE A 306 -11.32 -17.77 -22.93
C PHE A 306 -12.49 -17.79 -21.97
N TYR A 307 -13.20 -16.68 -21.87
CA TYR A 307 -14.38 -16.62 -21.03
C TYR A 307 -15.44 -17.62 -21.51
N GLN A 308 -15.72 -17.66 -22.81
CA GLN A 308 -16.64 -18.63 -23.40
C GLN A 308 -16.19 -20.07 -23.24
N LYS A 309 -14.88 -20.35 -23.32
CA LYS A 309 -14.30 -21.67 -23.13
C LYS A 309 -14.46 -22.24 -21.72
N TYR A 310 -14.23 -21.40 -20.70
CA TYR A 310 -14.10 -21.85 -19.30
C TYR A 310 -15.27 -21.48 -18.40
N MET A 311 -16.09 -20.51 -18.79
CA MET A 311 -17.19 -19.97 -17.99
C MET A 311 -18.55 -20.22 -18.65
N VAL A 312 -18.75 -21.42 -19.18
CA VAL A 312 -19.97 -21.83 -19.89
C VAL A 312 -21.20 -21.64 -18.99
N GLY A 313 -22.23 -20.97 -19.51
CA GLY A 313 -23.49 -20.72 -18.79
C GLY A 313 -23.40 -19.63 -17.72
N ILE A 314 -22.32 -18.82 -17.70
CA ILE A 314 -22.15 -17.71 -16.78
C ILE A 314 -22.13 -16.40 -17.57
N ASP A 315 -23.16 -15.58 -17.40
CA ASP A 315 -23.36 -14.37 -18.20
C ASP A 315 -22.49 -13.19 -17.81
N VAL A 316 -21.92 -13.19 -16.58
CA VAL A 316 -21.19 -12.03 -16.03
C VAL A 316 -19.76 -12.39 -15.65
N ASN A 317 -18.81 -11.84 -16.39
CA ASN A 317 -17.39 -11.91 -16.03
C ASN A 317 -17.10 -10.98 -14.85
N ARG A 318 -16.68 -11.56 -13.73
CA ARG A 318 -16.37 -10.85 -12.49
C ARG A 318 -14.87 -10.85 -12.22
N ALA A 319 -14.42 -9.86 -11.46
CA ALA A 319 -13.06 -9.83 -10.95
C ALA A 319 -12.73 -11.05 -10.09
N VAL A 320 -11.45 -11.44 -10.07
CA VAL A 320 -10.98 -12.64 -9.32
C VAL A 320 -11.05 -12.48 -7.81
N HIS A 321 -11.10 -11.24 -7.31
CA HIS A 321 -11.13 -10.90 -5.88
C HIS A 321 -10.02 -11.60 -5.07
N SER A 322 -8.82 -11.68 -5.62
CA SER A 322 -7.60 -12.09 -4.93
C SER A 322 -6.40 -11.56 -5.69
N VAL A 323 -5.48 -10.89 -5.00
CA VAL A 323 -4.20 -10.45 -5.54
C VAL A 323 -3.40 -11.63 -6.11
N PHE A 324 -3.38 -12.74 -5.39
CA PHE A 324 -2.54 -13.90 -5.77
C PHE A 324 -3.06 -14.60 -7.03
N PHE A 325 -4.38 -14.79 -7.13
CA PHE A 325 -4.98 -15.36 -8.34
C PHE A 325 -4.95 -14.37 -9.52
N GLN A 326 -5.02 -13.05 -9.24
CA GLN A 326 -4.82 -12.03 -10.27
C GLN A 326 -3.42 -12.11 -10.88
N ILE A 327 -2.39 -12.15 -10.03
CA ILE A 327 -1.00 -12.27 -10.50
C ILE A 327 -0.79 -13.61 -11.22
N LEU A 328 -1.39 -14.69 -10.72
CA LEU A 328 -1.30 -16.01 -11.35
C LEU A 328 -1.87 -16.02 -12.77
N GLU A 329 -3.11 -15.53 -12.96
CA GLU A 329 -3.76 -15.54 -14.27
C GLU A 329 -3.10 -14.61 -15.29
N GLU A 330 -2.57 -13.48 -14.83
CA GLU A 330 -2.00 -12.44 -15.69
C GLU A 330 -0.51 -12.67 -15.96
N GLN A 331 0.26 -13.12 -14.96
CA GLN A 331 1.72 -13.22 -15.00
C GLN A 331 2.26 -14.66 -14.92
N GLY A 332 1.38 -15.65 -14.86
CA GLY A 332 1.73 -17.06 -14.72
C GLY A 332 2.37 -17.42 -13.37
N TYR A 333 2.82 -18.68 -13.25
CA TYR A 333 3.50 -19.15 -12.05
C TYR A 333 4.85 -18.46 -11.83
N GLY A 334 5.56 -18.06 -12.90
CA GLY A 334 6.82 -17.33 -12.81
C GLY A 334 6.63 -15.95 -12.18
N GLY A 335 5.62 -15.19 -12.63
CA GLY A 335 5.28 -13.90 -12.06
C GLY A 335 4.78 -14.02 -10.63
N LEU A 336 3.93 -15.01 -10.31
CA LEU A 336 3.48 -15.27 -8.94
C LEU A 336 4.65 -15.61 -8.01
N PHE A 337 5.60 -16.43 -8.45
CA PHE A 337 6.80 -16.75 -7.68
C PHE A 337 7.62 -15.49 -7.36
N LEU A 338 7.88 -14.64 -8.35
CA LEU A 338 8.62 -13.39 -8.15
C LEU A 338 7.89 -12.44 -7.20
N TYR A 339 6.56 -12.36 -7.31
CA TYR A 339 5.73 -11.53 -6.46
C TYR A 339 5.76 -11.98 -4.99
N LEU A 340 5.63 -13.29 -4.74
CA LEU A 340 5.72 -13.87 -3.41
C LEU A 340 7.14 -13.77 -2.84
N LEU A 341 8.16 -14.01 -3.66
CA LEU A 341 9.56 -13.85 -3.28
C LEU A 341 9.84 -12.42 -2.84
N LEU A 342 9.34 -11.41 -3.58
CA LEU A 342 9.47 -10.01 -3.25
C LEU A 342 8.86 -9.68 -1.88
N MET A 343 7.66 -10.19 -1.61
CA MET A 343 6.96 -10.00 -0.34
C MET A 343 7.71 -10.64 0.84
N VAL A 344 8.13 -11.90 0.70
CA VAL A 344 8.88 -12.62 1.74
C VAL A 344 10.24 -11.99 1.99
N LEU A 345 10.98 -11.67 0.91
CA LEU A 345 12.29 -11.05 1.01
C LEU A 345 12.23 -9.68 1.70
N ALA A 346 11.21 -8.87 1.39
CA ALA A 346 10.99 -7.59 2.06
C ALA A 346 10.73 -7.77 3.55
N MET A 347 9.84 -8.69 3.94
CA MET A 347 9.52 -8.97 5.35
C MET A 347 10.72 -9.52 6.13
N VAL A 348 11.46 -10.48 5.56
CA VAL A 348 12.62 -11.10 6.22
C VAL A 348 13.75 -10.10 6.37
N SER A 349 14.06 -9.35 5.32
CA SER A 349 15.13 -8.33 5.36
C SER A 349 14.78 -7.19 6.31
N ALA A 350 13.53 -6.71 6.28
CA ALA A 350 13.04 -5.70 7.22
C ALA A 350 13.19 -6.16 8.67
N ASN A 351 12.79 -7.41 9.00
CA ASN A 351 12.92 -7.94 10.36
C ASN A 351 14.37 -8.04 10.81
N ARG A 352 15.26 -8.54 9.92
CA ARG A 352 16.68 -8.73 10.23
C ARG A 352 17.36 -7.38 10.53
N VAL A 353 17.13 -6.37 9.68
CA VAL A 353 17.78 -5.08 9.82
C VAL A 353 17.15 -4.23 10.93
N ALA A 354 15.84 -4.30 11.12
CA ALA A 354 15.14 -3.62 12.22
C ALA A 354 15.71 -4.03 13.59
N LYS A 355 15.95 -5.33 13.82
CA LYS A 355 16.53 -5.84 15.08
C LYS A 355 17.90 -5.25 15.39
N LYS A 356 18.73 -4.97 14.37
CA LYS A 356 20.04 -4.32 14.53
C LYS A 356 19.89 -2.83 14.84
N ALA A 357 18.97 -2.16 14.17
CA ALA A 357 18.80 -0.72 14.25
C ALA A 357 18.08 -0.25 15.53
N ILE A 358 17.12 -1.02 16.05
CA ILE A 358 16.33 -0.63 17.25
C ILE A 358 17.21 -0.47 18.48
N ASN A 359 18.32 -1.20 18.59
CA ASN A 359 19.25 -1.15 19.71
C ASN A 359 20.22 0.06 19.65
N ARG A 360 20.26 0.78 18.53
CA ARG A 360 21.06 2.01 18.37
C ARG A 360 20.14 3.24 18.51
N PRO A 361 20.42 4.13 19.49
CA PRO A 361 19.54 5.32 19.74
C PRO A 361 19.36 6.22 18.53
N ASP A 362 20.41 6.44 17.74
CA ASP A 362 20.40 7.27 16.51
C ASP A 362 19.62 6.65 15.35
N LEU A 363 19.48 5.31 15.32
CA LEU A 363 18.78 4.54 14.27
C LEU A 363 17.44 3.96 14.72
N LYS A 364 17.06 4.12 15.99
CA LYS A 364 15.82 3.57 16.57
C LYS A 364 14.59 3.95 15.74
N TRP A 365 14.51 5.20 15.28
CA TRP A 365 13.42 5.68 14.42
C TRP A 365 13.28 4.87 13.13
N ALA A 366 14.40 4.62 12.44
CA ALA A 366 14.40 3.86 11.18
C ALA A 366 14.12 2.38 11.42
N GLY A 367 14.70 1.80 12.49
CA GLY A 367 14.43 0.44 12.91
C GLY A 367 12.97 0.22 13.28
N THR A 368 12.33 1.16 13.96
CA THR A 368 10.90 1.11 14.31
C THR A 368 10.03 1.18 13.06
N LEU A 369 10.28 2.13 12.15
CA LEU A 369 9.56 2.22 10.88
C LEU A 369 9.68 0.92 10.06
N LEU A 370 10.89 0.36 9.98
CA LEU A 370 11.15 -0.88 9.28
C LEU A 370 10.46 -2.09 9.95
N TYR A 371 10.42 -2.14 11.27
CA TYR A 371 9.69 -3.17 12.02
C TYR A 371 8.19 -3.12 11.73
N TYR A 372 7.59 -1.93 11.73
CA TYR A 372 6.15 -1.77 11.47
C TYR A 372 5.79 -1.96 10.00
N SER A 373 6.68 -1.68 9.05
CA SER A 373 6.45 -1.94 7.62
C SER A 373 6.13 -3.41 7.32
N GLN A 374 6.61 -4.35 8.15
CA GLN A 374 6.28 -5.78 8.00
C GLN A 374 4.79 -6.05 8.23
N PHE A 375 4.16 -5.35 9.18
CA PHE A 375 2.73 -5.49 9.44
C PHE A 375 1.90 -4.82 8.35
N SER A 376 2.41 -3.77 7.72
CA SER A 376 1.80 -3.17 6.52
C SER A 376 1.79 -4.17 5.35
N ILE A 377 2.89 -4.89 5.12
CA ILE A 377 2.98 -5.95 4.11
C ILE A 377 2.08 -7.14 4.47
N ALA A 378 2.01 -7.52 5.76
CA ALA A 378 1.10 -8.58 6.21
C ALA A 378 -0.37 -8.18 6.02
N GLY A 379 -0.74 -6.93 6.35
CA GLY A 379 -2.08 -6.38 6.09
C GLY A 379 -2.46 -6.45 4.62
N PHE A 380 -1.53 -6.08 3.73
CA PHE A 380 -1.69 -6.23 2.29
C PHE A 380 -1.89 -7.71 1.89
N ALA A 381 -1.06 -8.62 2.40
CA ALA A 381 -1.13 -10.03 2.03
C ALA A 381 -2.46 -10.68 2.43
N PHE A 382 -2.92 -10.48 3.68
CA PHE A 382 -4.17 -11.10 4.16
C PHE A 382 -5.42 -10.47 3.55
N ASN A 383 -5.49 -9.14 3.42
CA ASN A 383 -6.61 -8.51 2.73
C ASN A 383 -6.59 -8.84 1.24
N GLY A 384 -5.41 -8.92 0.64
CA GLY A 384 -5.17 -9.30 -0.75
C GLY A 384 -5.71 -10.69 -1.14
N LEU A 385 -6.00 -11.57 -0.18
CA LEU A 385 -6.74 -12.81 -0.44
C LEU A 385 -8.16 -12.56 -0.97
N THR A 386 -8.70 -11.37 -0.76
CA THR A 386 -10.11 -11.05 -1.00
C THR A 386 -10.37 -9.89 -1.97
N ILE A 387 -9.32 -9.29 -2.53
CA ILE A 387 -9.38 -8.14 -3.45
C ILE A 387 -8.36 -8.29 -4.57
N ASN A 388 -8.65 -7.77 -5.77
CA ASN A 388 -7.77 -7.84 -6.94
C ASN A 388 -7.07 -6.51 -7.20
N VAL A 389 -6.08 -6.20 -6.41
CA VAL A 389 -5.27 -4.97 -6.48
C VAL A 389 -3.77 -5.28 -6.46
N GLY A 390 -3.36 -6.33 -7.19
CA GLY A 390 -1.96 -6.79 -7.23
C GLY A 390 -0.96 -5.72 -7.66
N TYR A 391 -1.41 -4.73 -8.40
CA TYR A 391 -0.58 -3.64 -8.91
C TYR A 391 -0.84 -2.29 -8.22
N ILE A 392 -1.43 -2.31 -7.02
CA ILE A 392 -1.69 -1.08 -6.26
C ILE A 392 -0.38 -0.38 -5.88
N ASP A 393 -0.32 0.89 -6.14
CA ASP A 393 0.83 1.75 -5.88
C ASP A 393 1.27 1.77 -4.40
N LEU A 394 0.32 1.76 -3.47
CA LEU A 394 0.60 1.74 -2.02
C LEU A 394 1.54 0.60 -1.61
N TYR A 395 1.39 -0.59 -2.20
CA TYR A 395 2.24 -1.73 -1.90
C TYR A 395 3.69 -1.49 -2.36
N TYR A 396 3.86 -0.99 -3.57
CA TYR A 396 5.18 -0.71 -4.13
C TYR A 396 5.87 0.47 -3.43
N TYR A 397 5.12 1.46 -2.95
CA TYR A 397 5.66 2.54 -2.12
C TYR A 397 6.19 2.02 -0.78
N ILE A 398 5.50 1.09 -0.13
CA ILE A 398 5.99 0.46 1.10
C ILE A 398 7.26 -0.35 0.84
N LEU A 399 7.34 -1.08 -0.27
CA LEU A 399 8.57 -1.77 -0.68
C LEU A 399 9.73 -0.79 -0.87
N ALA A 400 9.49 0.35 -1.51
CA ALA A 400 10.48 1.41 -1.68
C ALA A 400 10.94 1.95 -0.31
N PHE A 401 10.02 2.21 0.64
CA PHE A 401 10.38 2.63 2.00
C PHE A 401 11.23 1.58 2.72
N VAL A 402 10.91 0.30 2.58
CA VAL A 402 11.71 -0.79 3.14
C VAL A 402 13.15 -0.76 2.59
N VAL A 403 13.32 -0.63 1.27
CA VAL A 403 14.64 -0.55 0.64
C VAL A 403 15.41 0.68 1.10
N LEU A 404 14.77 1.85 1.12
CA LEU A 404 15.39 3.11 1.54
C LEU A 404 15.83 3.08 3.01
N LEU A 405 14.98 2.56 3.90
CA LEU A 405 15.29 2.41 5.32
C LEU A 405 16.43 1.43 5.54
N ILE A 406 16.42 0.26 4.88
CA ILE A 406 17.51 -0.73 4.97
C ILE A 406 18.82 -0.11 4.47
N SER A 407 18.79 0.56 3.32
CA SER A 407 19.99 1.18 2.74
C SER A 407 20.54 2.28 3.65
N HIS A 408 19.66 3.12 4.23
CA HIS A 408 20.06 4.14 5.19
C HIS A 408 20.69 3.53 6.45
N ILE A 409 20.03 2.53 7.05
CA ILE A 409 20.53 1.85 8.25
C ILE A 409 21.88 1.20 7.99
N ASN A 410 22.07 0.50 6.88
CA ASN A 410 23.31 -0.18 6.56
C ASN A 410 24.48 0.81 6.35
N ILE A 411 24.21 1.97 5.72
CA ILE A 411 25.22 3.04 5.58
C ILE A 411 25.63 3.59 6.95
N GLU A 412 24.67 3.84 7.84
CA GLU A 412 24.95 4.39 9.17
C GLU A 412 25.61 3.35 10.10
N LEU A 413 25.27 2.05 9.97
CA LEU A 413 25.92 0.97 10.70
C LEU A 413 27.37 0.76 10.28
N ALA A 414 27.72 1.07 9.04
CA ALA A 414 29.10 0.96 8.53
C ALA A 414 30.01 2.11 9.01
N LYS A 415 29.44 3.20 9.56
CA LYS A 415 30.23 4.30 10.13
C LYS A 415 30.71 3.92 11.54
N PRO A 416 31.96 4.24 11.91
CA PRO A 416 32.42 4.07 13.31
C PRO A 416 31.52 4.88 14.24
N ILE A 417 31.23 4.32 15.41
CA ILE A 417 30.46 5.05 16.46
C ILE A 417 31.33 6.24 16.87
N SER A 418 30.96 7.46 16.50
CA SER A 418 31.66 8.65 16.97
C SER A 418 31.44 8.78 18.48
N GLU A 419 32.51 8.81 19.26
CA GLU A 419 32.50 8.97 20.74
C GLU A 419 31.86 10.30 21.22
N ASN A 420 31.43 11.16 20.31
CA ASN A 420 30.92 12.51 20.59
C ASN A 420 29.49 12.56 21.21
N THR A 421 28.87 11.42 21.54
CA THR A 421 27.56 11.42 22.21
C THR A 421 27.67 11.51 23.73
N ASN A 422 28.85 11.36 24.32
CA ASN A 422 29.06 11.33 25.76
C ASN A 422 29.33 12.71 26.41
N GLN A 423 29.47 13.78 25.65
CA GLN A 423 29.72 15.12 26.25
C GLN A 423 28.45 15.96 26.49
N LYS A 424 27.25 15.54 26.13
CA LYS A 424 25.99 16.26 26.43
C LYS A 424 25.24 15.73 27.64
N SER A 425 25.68 14.67 28.29
CA SER A 425 25.04 14.13 29.50
C SER A 425 25.73 14.54 30.85
N LEU A 426 26.82 15.30 30.80
CA LEU A 426 27.56 15.73 32.00
C LEU A 426 27.49 17.26 32.25
N GLY A 427 26.56 17.94 31.63
CA GLY A 427 26.41 19.37 31.84
C GLY A 427 24.96 19.82 31.82
N LYS A 428 24.17 19.42 32.84
CA LYS A 428 23.09 20.18 33.46
C LYS A 428 22.52 19.44 34.66
#